data_de67bb61f867c353037ac7a1786fc0d9
#
_entry.id   de67bb61f867c353037ac7a1786fc0d9
#
_cell.length_a   1.000
_cell.length_b   1.000
_cell.length_c   1.000
_cell.angle_alpha   90.00
_cell.angle_beta   90.00
_cell.angle_gamma   90.00
#
_symmetry.space_group_name_H-M   'P 1'
#
loop_
_entity.id
_entity.type
_entity.pdbx_description
1 polymer ?
#
loop_
_entity_poly.entity_id
_entity_poly.type
_entity_poly.pdbx_seq_one_letter_code
_entity_poly.pdbx_strand_id
1 'polypeptide(L)'
;MFTFEFAFSISGNRLNLTGAKILAEALHVNSSLAFLNITGNDIGKKGKLALGNAVHGSTGCSLGYLTCDEWSVHPETQALDISGKGIDQGDLVLLTGILKFNSSIESLK
;
A
#
# COMPACT_ATOMS: atom_id res chain seq x y z
N MET A 1 -2.48 5.05 25.98
CA MET A 1 -1.62 4.02 25.39
C MET A 1 -1.05 4.50 24.07
N PHE A 2 0.25 4.47 23.94
CA PHE A 2 0.90 4.89 22.71
C PHE A 2 0.99 3.74 21.73
N THR A 3 0.47 3.96 20.54
CA THR A 3 0.75 3.06 19.42
C THR A 3 1.84 3.71 18.58
N PHE A 4 2.95 3.03 18.42
CA PHE A 4 4.00 3.46 17.54
C PHE A 4 3.67 3.01 16.13
N GLU A 5 3.46 3.97 15.25
CA GLU A 5 3.25 3.69 13.83
C GLU A 5 4.46 4.17 13.06
N PHE A 6 5.09 3.26 12.36
CA PHE A 6 6.23 3.60 11.51
C PHE A 6 5.76 3.95 10.12
N ALA A 7 6.25 5.07 9.63
CA ALA A 7 6.01 5.53 8.28
C ALA A 7 7.29 5.46 7.47
N PHE A 8 7.18 5.04 6.22
CA PHE A 8 8.31 4.97 5.31
C PHE A 8 7.92 5.57 3.97
N SER A 9 8.74 6.50 3.48
CA SER A 9 8.56 7.06 2.15
C SER A 9 9.78 6.77 1.31
N ILE A 10 9.54 6.21 0.13
CA ILE A 10 10.56 5.94 -0.87
C ILE A 10 10.18 6.59 -2.20
N SER A 11 9.38 7.65 -2.14
CA SER A 11 8.87 8.32 -3.33
C SER A 11 9.99 8.84 -4.23
N GLY A 12 9.74 8.82 -5.54
CA GLY A 12 10.63 9.45 -6.53
C GLY A 12 11.94 8.72 -6.81
N ASN A 13 12.02 7.40 -6.62
CA ASN A 13 13.28 6.66 -6.74
C ASN A 13 13.38 5.68 -7.92
N ARG A 14 12.41 5.68 -8.82
CA ARG A 14 12.43 4.80 -10.00
C ARG A 14 12.63 3.33 -9.65
N LEU A 15 11.89 2.85 -8.65
CA LEU A 15 12.00 1.46 -8.21
C LEU A 15 11.60 0.46 -9.30
N ASN A 16 10.62 0.80 -10.11
CA ASN A 16 10.00 -0.06 -11.13
C ASN A 16 9.58 -1.43 -10.56
N LEU A 17 9.39 -2.43 -11.41
CA LEU A 17 8.96 -3.76 -10.99
C LEU A 17 10.01 -4.45 -10.11
N THR A 18 11.28 -4.32 -10.45
CA THR A 18 12.36 -4.95 -9.68
C THR A 18 12.39 -4.42 -8.25
N GLY A 19 12.35 -3.10 -8.10
CA GLY A 19 12.31 -2.47 -6.77
C GLY A 19 11.05 -2.84 -6.00
N ALA A 20 9.92 -2.91 -6.67
CA ALA A 20 8.66 -3.31 -6.04
C ALA A 20 8.73 -4.73 -5.49
N LYS A 21 9.35 -5.67 -6.21
CA LYS A 21 9.52 -7.04 -5.74
C LYS A 21 10.42 -7.12 -4.51
N ILE A 22 11.50 -6.34 -4.49
CA ILE A 22 12.39 -6.29 -3.33
C ILE A 22 11.64 -5.71 -2.12
N LEU A 23 10.89 -4.63 -2.33
CA LEU A 23 10.09 -4.04 -1.27
C LEU A 23 9.02 -5.01 -0.77
N ALA A 24 8.40 -5.78 -1.68
CA ALA A 24 7.41 -6.78 -1.31
C ALA A 24 7.99 -7.84 -0.37
N GLU A 25 9.20 -8.30 -0.64
CA GLU A 25 9.88 -9.26 0.25
C GLU A 25 10.07 -8.68 1.65
N ALA A 26 10.47 -7.40 1.73
CA ALA A 26 10.63 -6.73 3.01
C ALA A 26 9.30 -6.58 3.75
N LEU A 27 8.22 -6.24 3.03
CA LEU A 27 6.89 -6.12 3.62
C LEU A 27 6.37 -7.44 4.15
N HIS A 28 6.70 -8.54 3.47
CA HIS A 28 6.24 -9.87 3.87
C HIS A 28 6.71 -10.25 5.29
N VAL A 29 7.88 -9.78 5.68
CA VAL A 29 8.47 -10.11 6.99
C VAL A 29 8.45 -8.95 7.99
N ASN A 30 8.09 -7.75 7.56
CA ASN A 30 8.05 -6.60 8.44
C ASN A 30 6.70 -6.51 9.15
N SER A 31 6.71 -6.29 10.45
CA SER A 31 5.49 -6.18 11.26
C SER A 31 5.28 -4.79 11.85
N SER A 32 6.19 -3.86 11.61
CA SER A 32 6.16 -2.54 12.24
C SER A 32 5.65 -1.43 11.34
N LEU A 33 5.79 -1.60 10.02
CA LEU A 33 5.46 -0.54 9.07
C LEU A 33 3.96 -0.40 8.91
N ALA A 34 3.43 0.78 9.23
CA ALA A 34 2.00 1.08 9.10
C ALA A 34 1.68 1.95 7.89
N PHE A 35 2.62 2.77 7.46
CA PHE A 35 2.46 3.72 6.35
C PHE A 35 3.54 3.49 5.31
N LEU A 36 3.16 3.54 4.04
CA LEU A 36 4.12 3.44 2.94
C LEU A 36 3.75 4.41 1.83
N ASN A 37 4.70 5.22 1.41
CA ASN A 37 4.55 6.11 0.26
C ASN A 37 5.47 5.63 -0.86
N ILE A 38 4.86 5.20 -1.97
CA ILE A 38 5.57 4.67 -3.14
C ILE A 38 5.35 5.51 -4.41
N THR A 39 4.89 6.76 -4.25
CA THR A 39 4.64 7.63 -5.40
C THR A 39 5.91 7.89 -6.22
N GLY A 40 5.74 8.07 -7.53
CA GLY A 40 6.85 8.43 -8.41
C GLY A 40 7.89 7.33 -8.63
N ASN A 41 7.51 6.06 -8.54
CA ASN A 41 8.44 4.94 -8.67
C ASN A 41 8.20 4.03 -9.88
N ASP A 42 7.25 4.36 -10.71
CA ASP A 42 6.94 3.59 -11.93
C ASP A 42 6.74 2.09 -11.66
N ILE A 43 5.98 1.80 -10.62
CA ILE A 43 5.80 0.43 -10.14
C ILE A 43 4.92 -0.41 -11.08
N GLY A 44 3.88 0.19 -11.63
CA GLY A 44 2.98 -0.46 -12.56
C GLY A 44 2.12 -1.56 -11.94
N LYS A 45 1.32 -2.21 -12.79
CA LYS A 45 0.38 -3.25 -12.37
C LYS A 45 1.08 -4.43 -11.69
N LYS A 46 2.13 -4.95 -12.31
CA LYS A 46 2.84 -6.13 -11.77
C LYS A 46 3.51 -5.83 -10.44
N GLY A 47 4.04 -4.62 -10.29
CA GLY A 47 4.63 -4.18 -9.02
C GLY A 47 3.60 -4.09 -7.92
N LYS A 48 2.44 -3.53 -8.21
CA LYS A 48 1.35 -3.45 -7.23
C LYS A 48 0.80 -4.82 -6.87
N LEU A 49 0.74 -5.74 -7.84
CA LEU A 49 0.39 -7.14 -7.55
C LEU A 49 1.38 -7.77 -6.58
N ALA A 50 2.67 -7.58 -6.80
CA ALA A 50 3.71 -8.13 -5.92
C ALA A 50 3.57 -7.58 -4.51
N LEU A 51 3.39 -6.27 -4.37
CA LEU A 51 3.20 -5.62 -3.07
C LEU A 51 1.93 -6.11 -2.39
N GLY A 52 0.83 -6.15 -3.12
CA GLY A 52 -0.46 -6.60 -2.58
C GLY A 52 -0.41 -8.06 -2.13
N ASN A 53 0.19 -8.92 -2.90
CA ASN A 53 0.34 -10.33 -2.53
C ASN A 53 1.19 -10.50 -1.28
N ALA A 54 2.23 -9.68 -1.12
CA ALA A 54 3.07 -9.69 0.08
C ALA A 54 2.26 -9.27 1.31
N VAL A 55 1.45 -8.23 1.20
CA VAL A 55 0.61 -7.76 2.30
C VAL A 55 -0.44 -8.82 2.67
N HIS A 56 -1.13 -9.40 1.68
CA HIS A 56 -2.13 -10.44 1.92
C HIS A 56 -1.52 -11.72 2.51
N GLY A 57 -0.33 -12.08 2.05
CA GLY A 57 0.33 -13.32 2.46
C GLY A 57 1.06 -13.23 3.78
N SER A 58 1.27 -12.04 4.32
CA SER A 58 2.00 -11.85 5.56
C SER A 58 1.08 -12.06 6.76
N THR A 59 1.55 -12.77 7.77
CA THR A 59 0.82 -12.93 9.03
C THR A 59 1.13 -11.81 10.01
N GLY A 60 2.24 -11.11 9.82
CA GLY A 60 2.70 -10.06 10.74
C GLY A 60 2.55 -8.64 10.20
N CYS A 61 2.26 -8.48 8.93
CA CYS A 61 2.17 -7.16 8.32
C CYS A 61 0.96 -6.40 8.83
N SER A 62 1.16 -5.14 9.20
CA SER A 62 0.10 -4.26 9.68
C SER A 62 -0.04 -3.00 8.82
N LEU A 63 0.36 -3.08 7.55
CA LEU A 63 0.31 -1.95 6.62
C LEU A 63 -1.14 -1.57 6.32
N GLY A 64 -1.61 -0.50 6.93
CA GLY A 64 -2.98 -0.01 6.80
C GLY A 64 -3.12 1.30 6.05
N TYR A 65 -2.00 1.92 5.65
CA TYR A 65 -1.99 3.20 4.95
C TYR A 65 -0.94 3.17 3.85
N LEU A 66 -1.33 3.66 2.68
CA LEU A 66 -0.44 3.65 1.52
C LEU A 66 -0.79 4.78 0.57
N THR A 67 0.22 5.41 0.00
CA THR A 67 0.08 6.38 -1.07
C THR A 67 0.81 5.87 -2.30
N CYS A 68 0.10 5.76 -3.41
CA CYS A 68 0.67 5.49 -4.72
C CYS A 68 0.23 6.59 -5.69
N ASP A 69 0.57 6.44 -6.98
CA ASP A 69 0.29 7.51 -7.94
C ASP A 69 -1.20 7.72 -8.20
N GLU A 70 -2.00 6.67 -8.11
CA GLU A 70 -3.41 6.72 -8.50
C GLU A 70 -4.36 6.91 -7.33
N TRP A 71 -3.95 6.57 -6.12
CA TRP A 71 -4.80 6.69 -4.94
C TRP A 71 -3.97 6.80 -3.66
N SER A 72 -4.63 7.22 -2.60
CA SER A 72 -3.98 7.37 -1.29
C SER A 72 -4.94 7.00 -0.17
N VAL A 73 -4.47 6.19 0.77
CA VAL A 73 -5.18 5.89 2.01
C VAL A 73 -4.28 6.33 3.15
N HIS A 74 -4.72 7.34 3.90
CA HIS A 74 -3.96 7.88 5.04
C HIS A 74 -4.88 7.97 6.27
N PRO A 75 -4.35 8.26 7.47
CA PRO A 75 -5.15 8.19 8.70
C PRO A 75 -6.39 9.06 8.72
N GLU A 76 -6.42 10.14 7.94
CA GLU A 76 -7.56 11.05 7.88
C GLU A 76 -8.57 10.65 6.80
N THR A 77 -8.25 9.66 5.97
CA THR A 77 -9.14 9.22 4.89
C THR A 77 -10.29 8.42 5.48
N GLN A 78 -11.49 8.96 5.40
CA GLN A 78 -12.71 8.28 5.85
C GLN A 78 -13.51 7.68 4.70
N ALA A 79 -13.41 8.29 3.54
CA ALA A 79 -14.05 7.81 2.32
C ALA A 79 -13.04 7.79 1.19
N LEU A 80 -13.01 6.70 0.45
CA LEU A 80 -12.10 6.55 -0.68
C LEU A 80 -12.92 6.36 -1.95
N ASP A 81 -12.74 7.26 -2.89
CA ASP A 81 -13.39 7.19 -4.20
C ASP A 81 -12.32 6.91 -5.25
N ILE A 82 -12.37 5.73 -5.85
CA ILE A 82 -11.46 5.30 -6.90
C ILE A 82 -12.15 5.20 -8.26
N SER A 83 -13.37 5.71 -8.35
CA SER A 83 -14.10 5.69 -9.61
C SER A 83 -13.42 6.58 -10.66
N GLY A 84 -13.35 6.10 -11.91
CA GLY A 84 -12.78 6.85 -13.02
C GLY A 84 -11.27 7.06 -12.98
N LYS A 85 -10.55 6.34 -12.13
CA LYS A 85 -9.09 6.52 -11.97
C LYS A 85 -8.25 5.50 -12.73
N GLY A 86 -8.88 4.64 -13.53
CA GLY A 86 -8.13 3.63 -14.27
C GLY A 86 -7.53 2.55 -13.39
N ILE A 87 -8.22 2.20 -12.31
CA ILE A 87 -7.75 1.20 -11.36
C ILE A 87 -7.70 -0.18 -12.03
N ASP A 88 -6.58 -0.85 -11.91
CA ASP A 88 -6.39 -2.19 -12.45
C ASP A 88 -6.40 -3.26 -11.35
N GLN A 89 -6.14 -4.52 -11.73
CA GLN A 89 -6.09 -5.62 -10.77
C GLN A 89 -4.98 -5.45 -9.74
N GLY A 90 -3.84 -4.91 -10.15
CA GLY A 90 -2.75 -4.63 -9.21
C GLY A 90 -3.16 -3.67 -8.12
N ASP A 91 -3.86 -2.59 -8.52
CA ASP A 91 -4.41 -1.63 -7.57
C ASP A 91 -5.37 -2.29 -6.59
N LEU A 92 -6.27 -3.14 -7.10
CA LEU A 92 -7.26 -3.81 -6.25
C LEU A 92 -6.62 -4.76 -5.25
N VAL A 93 -5.65 -5.55 -5.68
CA VAL A 93 -4.96 -6.48 -4.79
C VAL A 93 -4.24 -5.71 -3.67
N LEU A 94 -3.54 -4.64 -4.03
CA LEU A 94 -2.84 -3.84 -3.04
C LEU A 94 -3.82 -3.12 -2.10
N LEU A 95 -4.85 -2.49 -2.66
CA LEU A 95 -5.85 -1.76 -1.88
C LEU A 95 -6.57 -2.67 -0.88
N THR A 96 -7.00 -3.85 -1.33
CA THR A 96 -7.69 -4.79 -0.43
C THR A 96 -6.78 -5.29 0.68
N GLY A 97 -5.49 -5.47 0.40
CA GLY A 97 -4.51 -5.80 1.43
C GLY A 97 -4.40 -4.70 2.48
N ILE A 98 -4.34 -3.45 2.04
CA ILE A 98 -4.29 -2.29 2.94
C ILE A 98 -5.57 -2.20 3.78
N LEU A 99 -6.73 -2.41 3.17
CA LEU A 99 -8.02 -2.29 3.86
C LEU A 99 -8.17 -3.31 4.99
N LYS A 100 -7.50 -4.44 4.94
CA LYS A 100 -7.53 -5.42 6.03
C LYS A 100 -7.03 -4.83 7.35
N PHE A 101 -6.11 -3.88 7.29
CA PHE A 101 -5.47 -3.30 8.46
C PHE A 101 -5.82 -1.84 8.67
N ASN A 102 -6.64 -1.28 7.78
CA ASN A 102 -7.06 0.12 7.87
C ASN A 102 -8.22 0.27 8.84
N SER A 103 -8.19 1.33 9.63
CA SER A 103 -9.26 1.66 10.58
C SER A 103 -9.91 3.00 10.30
N SER A 104 -9.47 3.73 9.29
CA SER A 104 -10.00 5.06 8.99
C SER A 104 -11.11 5.07 7.93
N ILE A 105 -11.06 4.13 6.97
CA ILE A 105 -12.00 4.09 5.86
C ILE A 105 -13.36 3.59 6.34
N GLU A 106 -14.39 4.39 6.12
CA GLU A 106 -15.78 4.07 6.44
C GLU A 106 -16.61 3.84 5.18
N SER A 107 -16.14 4.35 4.04
CA SER A 107 -16.85 4.28 2.76
C SER A 107 -15.87 4.10 1.62
N LEU A 108 -16.12 3.13 0.76
CA LEU A 108 -15.33 2.85 -0.43
C LEU A 108 -16.20 2.98 -1.68
N LYS A 109 -15.67 3.68 -2.65
CA LYS A 109 -16.42 3.87 -3.90
C LYS A 109 -15.52 3.67 -5.13
#